data_a5ba2efe3b4999e7759ea56d4c5d87f7
#
_entry.id   a5ba2efe3b4999e7759ea56d4c5d87f7
#
_cell.length_a   1.000
_cell.length_b   1.000
_cell.length_c   1.000
_cell.angle_alpha   90.00
_cell.angle_beta   90.00
_cell.angle_gamma   90.00
#
_symmetry.space_group_name_H-M   'P 1'
#
loop_
_entity.id
_entity.type
_entity.pdbx_description
1 polymer ?
#
loop_
_entity_poly.entity_id
_entity_poly.type
_entity_poly.pdbx_seq_one_letter_code
_entity_poly.pdbx_strand_id
1 'polypeptide(L)'
;MMKRIALTILLLGLAALTEAFAQPRIIPVTGIEIHGARILGEEKIRAEFGLKRGDPFVATDLQLHGRRLLESLAAAGYWYARLDSIVYRVAADSSGAELRLYLVEGRELRTGGMELAGLDSLSTRRLMQRFTTCPGRRLDATELEEDLDDALLQMDREGHPFARFELQELRLDSLDSVRDGLKLRYTAATGPRLILREIQLAGNTLTRPGVILREIRIKPGERYSQQKVERIVGRLMRLGYFKRVEEPVLFYTSGDEGGLLLRVEEGQSSRFDGVVGYSPASGDEKGYFTGLVDISLGNLLGTGRALSAHWQKKDRRTQDISLHYREPWLAGWPLHIGGGFSQLIQDTTYVQRDLSLEVEIPLLDQLSIQAQAGRTEILPDSIGSYQFGLLRSRTLNAAIGIEYDSRDDLLNPRQGIYYATSYQSGRKENLGPLPLLTGEVKRKTGTRRITLDLEFYTPFFQRQIVALGLHGRQFVSGEPIVPVTDQFRLGGARTLRGFSEDQFRGSSVAWLNCEYRYWLGRRSRTFLFADYGYYSAQKVSGKLEEFKLGYGLGFRLETGLGIMSLDYGLGHGDDLLGGKIHVGLINEF
;
A
#
# COMPACT_ATOMS: atom_id res chain seq x y z
N MET A 1 31.41 -36.52 32.66
CA MET A 1 30.44 -37.60 32.94
C MET A 1 29.01 -37.07 33.10
N MET A 2 28.79 -35.93 33.74
CA MET A 2 27.45 -35.35 33.96
C MET A 2 26.69 -34.87 32.69
N LYS A 3 27.37 -34.42 31.63
CA LYS A 3 26.71 -33.98 30.40
C LYS A 3 26.12 -35.12 29.53
N ARG A 4 26.60 -36.35 29.68
CA ARG A 4 26.04 -37.52 28.96
C ARG A 4 24.79 -38.07 29.65
N ILE A 5 24.70 -37.95 30.97
CA ILE A 5 23.55 -38.42 31.77
C ILE A 5 22.33 -37.49 31.53
N ALA A 6 22.54 -36.18 31.43
CA ALA A 6 21.47 -35.23 31.15
C ALA A 6 20.84 -35.39 29.73
N LEU A 7 21.66 -35.75 28.74
CA LEU A 7 21.17 -35.99 27.38
C LEU A 7 20.38 -37.30 27.26
N THR A 8 20.77 -38.33 28.03
CA THR A 8 20.06 -39.62 28.04
C THR A 8 18.74 -39.52 28.80
N ILE A 9 18.64 -38.72 29.86
CA ILE A 9 17.38 -38.46 30.57
C ILE A 9 16.43 -37.60 29.70
N LEU A 10 16.96 -36.65 28.92
CA LEU A 10 16.15 -35.85 27.99
C LEU A 10 15.61 -36.68 26.83
N LEU A 11 16.39 -37.61 26.29
CA LEU A 11 15.96 -38.53 25.23
C LEU A 11 14.99 -39.61 25.72
N LEU A 12 15.14 -40.11 26.97
CA LEU A 12 14.18 -41.03 27.58
C LEU A 12 12.87 -40.30 27.98
N GLY A 13 12.93 -39.03 28.35
CA GLY A 13 11.74 -38.20 28.60
C GLY A 13 10.97 -37.88 27.34
N LEU A 14 11.64 -37.69 26.19
CA LEU A 14 11.00 -37.51 24.90
C LEU A 14 10.37 -38.81 24.35
N ALA A 15 10.99 -39.97 24.62
CA ALA A 15 10.44 -41.27 24.21
C ALA A 15 9.20 -41.66 25.03
N ALA A 16 9.14 -41.30 26.32
CA ALA A 16 7.97 -41.54 27.18
C ALA A 16 6.78 -40.61 26.86
N LEU A 17 7.01 -39.44 26.24
CA LEU A 17 5.96 -38.53 25.80
C LEU A 17 5.33 -38.94 24.45
N THR A 18 5.96 -39.84 23.70
CA THR A 18 5.41 -40.35 22.44
C THR A 18 4.43 -41.51 22.60
N GLU A 19 4.39 -42.17 23.75
CA GLU A 19 3.46 -43.30 24.02
C GLU A 19 2.13 -42.85 24.66
N ALA A 20 1.96 -41.58 25.07
CA ALA A 20 0.75 -41.11 25.73
C ALA A 20 -0.29 -40.44 24.82
N PHE A 21 -0.01 -40.24 23.54
CA PHE A 21 -1.00 -39.84 22.54
C PHE A 21 -1.43 -41.11 21.77
N ALA A 22 -2.39 -41.83 22.33
CA ALA A 22 -3.20 -42.74 21.51
C ALA A 22 -3.80 -41.85 20.37
N GLN A 23 -3.28 -41.98 19.16
CA GLN A 23 -3.88 -41.30 17.99
C GLN A 23 -5.36 -41.72 17.96
N PRO A 24 -6.31 -40.77 17.94
CA PRO A 24 -7.71 -41.13 17.80
C PRO A 24 -7.81 -42.01 16.56
N ARG A 25 -8.32 -43.24 16.70
CA ARG A 25 -8.57 -44.12 15.57
C ARG A 25 -9.49 -43.38 14.63
N ILE A 26 -8.94 -42.90 13.50
CA ILE A 26 -9.69 -42.24 12.45
C ILE A 26 -10.55 -43.33 11.81
N ILE A 27 -11.86 -43.28 12.02
CA ILE A 27 -12.84 -44.15 11.40
C ILE A 27 -13.13 -43.55 10.03
N PRO A 28 -12.85 -44.23 8.89
CA PRO A 28 -13.14 -43.69 7.55
C PRO A 28 -14.63 -43.83 7.22
N VAL A 29 -15.16 -42.89 6.46
CA VAL A 29 -16.49 -43.01 5.84
C VAL A 29 -16.43 -44.12 4.76
N THR A 30 -17.20 -45.17 4.90
CA THR A 30 -17.23 -46.29 3.93
C THR A 30 -18.31 -46.15 2.86
N GLY A 31 -19.41 -45.45 3.19
CA GLY A 31 -20.50 -45.20 2.26
C GLY A 31 -21.39 -44.04 2.69
N ILE A 32 -22.01 -43.39 1.72
CA ILE A 32 -23.03 -42.36 1.94
C ILE A 32 -24.22 -42.68 1.07
N GLU A 33 -25.34 -43.07 1.68
CA GLU A 33 -26.63 -43.27 1.03
C GLU A 33 -27.49 -42.05 1.18
N ILE A 34 -28.13 -41.59 0.11
CA ILE A 34 -28.97 -40.41 0.09
C ILE A 34 -30.40 -40.82 -0.27
N HIS A 35 -31.32 -40.56 0.62
CA HIS A 35 -32.73 -40.82 0.42
C HIS A 35 -33.47 -39.50 0.22
N GLY A 36 -34.30 -39.43 -0.84
CA GLY A 36 -35.12 -38.25 -1.14
C GLY A 36 -34.56 -37.33 -2.23
N ALA A 37 -33.41 -37.64 -2.81
CA ALA A 37 -32.84 -36.94 -3.97
C ALA A 37 -33.64 -37.28 -5.25
N ARG A 38 -34.65 -36.46 -5.57
CA ARG A 38 -35.55 -36.69 -6.72
C ARG A 38 -35.29 -35.75 -7.90
N ILE A 39 -34.83 -34.52 -7.61
CA ILE A 39 -34.71 -33.44 -8.59
C ILE A 39 -33.23 -33.16 -8.90
N LEU A 40 -32.39 -33.06 -7.87
CA LEU A 40 -30.99 -32.68 -8.00
C LEU A 40 -30.05 -33.86 -8.31
N GLY A 41 -30.47 -35.07 -7.98
CA GLY A 41 -29.65 -36.28 -8.09
C GLY A 41 -28.66 -36.46 -6.94
N GLU A 42 -28.41 -37.74 -6.60
CA GLU A 42 -27.58 -38.09 -5.42
C GLU A 42 -26.13 -37.59 -5.52
N GLU A 43 -25.53 -37.58 -6.72
CA GLU A 43 -24.13 -37.17 -6.91
C GLU A 43 -23.91 -35.70 -6.53
N LYS A 44 -24.85 -34.83 -6.90
CA LYS A 44 -24.76 -33.43 -6.60
C LYS A 44 -24.93 -33.19 -5.09
N ILE A 45 -25.94 -33.81 -4.46
CA ILE A 45 -26.15 -33.71 -3.02
C ILE A 45 -24.95 -34.24 -2.23
N ARG A 46 -24.34 -35.33 -2.70
CA ARG A 46 -23.12 -35.89 -2.09
C ARG A 46 -21.94 -34.94 -2.18
N ALA A 47 -21.77 -34.28 -3.33
CA ALA A 47 -20.72 -33.29 -3.52
C ALA A 47 -20.88 -32.11 -2.57
N GLU A 48 -22.10 -31.60 -2.41
CA GLU A 48 -22.41 -30.43 -1.54
C GLU A 48 -22.38 -30.79 -0.04
N PHE A 49 -22.65 -32.04 0.32
CA PHE A 49 -22.50 -32.50 1.71
C PHE A 49 -21.04 -32.46 2.17
N GLY A 50 -20.09 -32.56 1.23
CA GLY A 50 -18.67 -32.31 1.48
C GLY A 50 -17.93 -33.43 2.21
N LEU A 51 -18.55 -34.63 2.38
CA LEU A 51 -17.87 -35.84 2.84
C LEU A 51 -17.78 -36.85 1.71
N LYS A 52 -16.64 -37.51 1.60
CA LYS A 52 -16.37 -38.55 0.61
C LYS A 52 -16.00 -39.86 1.29
N ARG A 53 -16.10 -40.94 0.53
CA ARG A 53 -15.60 -42.25 0.97
C ARG A 53 -14.11 -42.17 1.22
N GLY A 54 -13.67 -42.58 2.42
CA GLY A 54 -12.30 -42.48 2.90
C GLY A 54 -12.01 -41.31 3.79
N ASP A 55 -12.90 -40.28 3.86
CA ASP A 55 -12.73 -39.14 4.75
C ASP A 55 -12.89 -39.55 6.23
N PRO A 56 -12.24 -38.85 7.15
CA PRO A 56 -12.39 -39.13 8.58
C PRO A 56 -13.82 -38.85 9.05
N PHE A 57 -14.44 -39.83 9.70
CA PHE A 57 -15.75 -39.69 10.30
C PHE A 57 -15.67 -39.04 11.67
N VAL A 58 -16.35 -37.92 11.85
CA VAL A 58 -16.50 -37.21 13.11
C VAL A 58 -17.98 -36.93 13.35
N ALA A 59 -18.59 -37.59 14.31
CA ALA A 59 -20.04 -37.51 14.54
C ALA A 59 -20.51 -36.09 14.90
N THR A 60 -19.69 -35.29 15.60
CA THR A 60 -19.98 -33.90 15.96
C THR A 60 -20.06 -32.96 14.75
N ASP A 61 -19.39 -33.30 13.66
CA ASP A 61 -19.29 -32.45 12.48
C ASP A 61 -20.44 -32.68 11.47
N LEU A 62 -21.22 -33.74 11.66
CA LEU A 62 -22.35 -34.07 10.78
C LEU A 62 -23.39 -32.94 10.72
N GLN A 63 -23.65 -32.26 11.84
CA GLN A 63 -24.56 -31.12 11.85
C GLN A 63 -24.02 -29.95 11.02
N LEU A 64 -22.71 -29.74 11.04
CA LEU A 64 -22.07 -28.70 10.23
C LEU A 64 -22.17 -29.04 8.73
N HIS A 65 -21.90 -30.29 8.36
CA HIS A 65 -22.07 -30.77 6.98
C HIS A 65 -23.53 -30.67 6.51
N GLY A 66 -24.49 -31.04 7.39
CA GLY A 66 -25.92 -30.89 7.10
C GLY A 66 -26.33 -29.44 6.89
N ARG A 67 -25.84 -28.51 7.72
CA ARG A 67 -26.10 -27.07 7.56
C ARG A 67 -25.54 -26.53 6.26
N ARG A 68 -24.27 -26.85 5.93
CA ARG A 68 -23.63 -26.46 4.65
C ARG A 68 -24.41 -26.98 3.44
N LEU A 69 -24.89 -28.23 3.51
CA LEU A 69 -25.73 -28.78 2.46
C LEU A 69 -27.01 -27.95 2.27
N LEU A 70 -27.72 -27.63 3.36
CA LEU A 70 -28.94 -26.82 3.29
C LEU A 70 -28.67 -25.39 2.77
N GLU A 71 -27.58 -24.76 3.18
CA GLU A 71 -27.13 -23.45 2.67
C GLU A 71 -26.85 -23.52 1.17
N SER A 72 -26.13 -24.55 0.70
CA SER A 72 -25.88 -24.76 -0.72
C SER A 72 -27.16 -25.04 -1.52
N LEU A 73 -28.11 -25.79 -0.95
CA LEU A 73 -29.40 -26.05 -1.59
C LEU A 73 -30.25 -24.78 -1.65
N ALA A 74 -30.24 -23.96 -0.63
CA ALA A 74 -30.93 -22.67 -0.63
C ALA A 74 -30.34 -21.74 -1.70
N ALA A 75 -29.00 -21.63 -1.79
CA ALA A 75 -28.32 -20.89 -2.86
C ALA A 75 -28.64 -21.45 -4.26
N ALA A 76 -28.93 -22.76 -4.37
CA ALA A 76 -29.40 -23.37 -5.60
C ALA A 76 -30.92 -23.19 -5.85
N GLY A 77 -31.63 -22.40 -5.02
CA GLY A 77 -33.05 -22.11 -5.16
C GLY A 77 -33.99 -23.05 -4.40
N TYR A 78 -33.48 -24.03 -3.66
CA TYR A 78 -34.29 -25.00 -2.91
C TYR A 78 -34.45 -24.57 -1.44
N TRP A 79 -35.11 -23.46 -1.21
CA TRP A 79 -35.30 -22.85 0.12
C TRP A 79 -36.15 -23.70 1.08
N TYR A 80 -36.95 -24.59 0.53
CA TYR A 80 -37.73 -25.53 1.32
C TYR A 80 -37.04 -26.85 1.60
N ALA A 81 -35.76 -26.95 1.20
CA ALA A 81 -34.97 -28.13 1.47
C ALA A 81 -34.80 -28.31 2.97
N ARG A 82 -35.04 -29.51 3.44
CA ARG A 82 -34.83 -29.87 4.83
C ARG A 82 -34.18 -31.23 4.95
N LEU A 83 -33.31 -31.34 5.92
CA LEU A 83 -32.67 -32.58 6.29
C LEU A 83 -33.43 -33.18 7.47
N ASP A 84 -34.22 -34.22 7.21
CA ASP A 84 -35.07 -34.83 8.25
C ASP A 84 -34.21 -35.58 9.28
N SER A 85 -33.17 -36.31 8.82
CA SER A 85 -32.19 -36.93 9.71
C SER A 85 -30.89 -37.32 8.99
N ILE A 86 -29.82 -37.39 9.75
CA ILE A 86 -28.56 -38.03 9.37
C ILE A 86 -28.39 -39.20 10.33
N VAL A 87 -28.48 -40.43 9.78
CA VAL A 87 -28.26 -41.65 10.55
C VAL A 87 -26.88 -42.19 10.17
N TYR A 88 -26.13 -42.60 11.17
CA TYR A 88 -24.82 -43.24 10.91
C TYR A 88 -24.72 -44.57 11.64
N ARG A 89 -23.96 -45.49 11.05
CA ARG A 89 -23.66 -46.80 11.63
C ARG A 89 -22.16 -47.03 11.57
N VAL A 90 -21.55 -47.17 12.73
CA VAL A 90 -20.13 -47.55 12.82
C VAL A 90 -20.03 -49.04 12.90
N ALA A 91 -19.16 -49.63 12.11
CA ALA A 91 -18.91 -51.08 12.14
C ALA A 91 -18.33 -51.49 13.51
N ALA A 92 -18.72 -52.69 13.98
CA ALA A 92 -18.31 -53.16 15.33
C ALA A 92 -16.79 -53.27 15.50
N ASP A 93 -16.05 -53.49 14.41
CA ASP A 93 -14.58 -53.52 14.37
C ASP A 93 -13.95 -52.14 14.15
N SER A 94 -14.74 -51.07 14.12
CA SER A 94 -14.32 -49.71 13.79
C SER A 94 -13.63 -49.54 12.44
N SER A 95 -13.89 -50.45 11.49
CA SER A 95 -13.32 -50.40 10.12
C SER A 95 -13.91 -49.31 9.24
N GLY A 96 -15.07 -48.75 9.63
CA GLY A 96 -15.68 -47.65 8.90
C GLY A 96 -17.03 -47.20 9.43
N ALA A 97 -17.49 -46.06 8.92
CA ALA A 97 -18.81 -45.50 9.19
C ALA A 97 -19.63 -45.39 7.91
N GLU A 98 -20.86 -45.85 7.93
CA GLU A 98 -21.85 -45.70 6.87
C GLU A 98 -22.86 -44.64 7.26
N LEU A 99 -23.10 -43.69 6.35
CA LEU A 99 -24.00 -42.55 6.56
C LEU A 99 -25.25 -42.70 5.70
N ARG A 100 -26.41 -42.34 6.28
CA ARG A 100 -27.70 -42.27 5.56
C ARG A 100 -28.31 -40.90 5.80
N LEU A 101 -28.50 -40.16 4.71
CA LEU A 101 -29.10 -38.84 4.71
C LEU A 101 -30.58 -38.98 4.26
N TYR A 102 -31.48 -38.48 5.03
CA TYR A 102 -32.89 -38.38 4.66
C TYR A 102 -33.22 -36.92 4.39
N LEU A 103 -33.35 -36.58 3.10
CA LEU A 103 -33.51 -35.24 2.59
C LEU A 103 -34.87 -35.07 1.93
N VAL A 104 -35.50 -33.94 2.13
CA VAL A 104 -36.62 -33.46 1.32
C VAL A 104 -36.15 -32.22 0.59
N GLU A 105 -36.04 -32.27 -0.73
CA GLU A 105 -35.53 -31.17 -1.55
C GLU A 105 -36.48 -29.95 -1.58
N GLY A 106 -37.79 -30.24 -1.49
CA GLY A 106 -38.79 -29.19 -1.64
C GLY A 106 -38.98 -28.75 -3.10
N ARG A 107 -39.66 -27.61 -3.28
CA ARG A 107 -39.90 -27.00 -4.57
C ARG A 107 -38.82 -25.93 -4.84
N GLU A 108 -38.42 -25.83 -6.11
CA GLU A 108 -37.47 -24.78 -6.52
C GLU A 108 -38.18 -23.40 -6.42
N LEU A 109 -37.58 -22.47 -5.70
CA LEU A 109 -38.05 -21.10 -5.60
C LEU A 109 -37.39 -20.23 -6.64
N ARG A 110 -38.21 -19.57 -7.46
CA ARG A 110 -37.77 -18.63 -8.48
C ARG A 110 -38.30 -17.23 -8.17
N THR A 111 -37.66 -16.21 -8.71
CA THR A 111 -38.18 -14.86 -8.67
C THR A 111 -39.43 -14.80 -9.55
N GLY A 112 -40.59 -14.57 -8.97
CA GLY A 112 -41.86 -14.43 -9.65
C GLY A 112 -42.11 -13.03 -10.19
N GLY A 113 -41.35 -12.07 -9.70
CA GLY A 113 -41.38 -10.64 -10.06
C GLY A 113 -40.99 -9.77 -8.90
N MET A 114 -40.52 -8.58 -9.22
CA MET A 114 -40.19 -7.53 -8.26
C MET A 114 -40.91 -6.23 -8.65
N GLU A 115 -41.63 -5.65 -7.71
CA GLU A 115 -42.30 -4.38 -7.88
C GLU A 115 -41.67 -3.35 -6.94
N LEU A 116 -41.33 -2.20 -7.49
CA LEU A 116 -40.76 -1.09 -6.74
C LEU A 116 -41.70 0.10 -6.82
N ALA A 117 -42.36 0.43 -5.70
CA ALA A 117 -43.24 1.57 -5.55
C ALA A 117 -42.54 2.76 -4.88
N GLY A 118 -43.13 3.94 -4.91
CA GLY A 118 -42.62 5.13 -4.21
C GLY A 118 -41.63 5.99 -4.97
N LEU A 119 -41.23 5.57 -6.18
CA LEU A 119 -40.39 6.35 -7.09
C LEU A 119 -41.17 6.73 -8.36
N ASP A 120 -40.67 7.75 -9.06
CA ASP A 120 -41.17 8.04 -10.39
C ASP A 120 -40.83 6.93 -11.40
N SER A 121 -41.61 6.83 -12.48
CA SER A 121 -41.49 5.76 -13.47
C SER A 121 -40.13 5.68 -14.15
N LEU A 122 -39.41 6.80 -14.27
CA LEU A 122 -38.09 6.84 -14.91
C LEU A 122 -37.01 6.28 -13.95
N SER A 123 -37.03 6.72 -12.71
CA SER A 123 -36.13 6.24 -11.64
C SER A 123 -36.35 4.76 -11.37
N THR A 124 -37.60 4.32 -11.25
CA THR A 124 -37.93 2.89 -11.12
C THR A 124 -37.35 2.06 -12.26
N ARG A 125 -37.55 2.50 -13.52
CA ARG A 125 -37.03 1.78 -14.67
C ARG A 125 -35.50 1.71 -14.69
N ARG A 126 -34.82 2.81 -14.35
CA ARG A 126 -33.34 2.85 -14.29
C ARG A 126 -32.78 1.88 -13.24
N LEU A 127 -33.36 1.85 -12.07
CA LEU A 127 -32.95 0.92 -11.01
C LEU A 127 -33.22 -0.53 -11.40
N MET A 128 -34.44 -0.83 -11.86
CA MET A 128 -34.83 -2.20 -12.24
C MET A 128 -34.00 -2.75 -13.41
N GLN A 129 -33.51 -1.92 -14.32
CA GLN A 129 -32.60 -2.35 -15.40
C GLN A 129 -31.23 -2.82 -14.91
N ARG A 130 -30.84 -2.45 -13.71
CA ARG A 130 -29.53 -2.83 -13.10
C ARG A 130 -29.65 -4.09 -12.24
N PHE A 131 -30.86 -4.45 -11.82
CA PHE A 131 -31.07 -5.61 -10.99
C PHE A 131 -30.74 -6.89 -11.72
N THR A 132 -29.97 -7.75 -11.08
CA THR A 132 -29.66 -9.10 -11.57
C THR A 132 -30.78 -10.06 -11.23
N THR A 133 -31.55 -9.77 -10.17
CA THR A 133 -32.72 -10.52 -9.71
C THR A 133 -33.89 -10.31 -10.68
N CYS A 134 -33.91 -11.09 -11.77
CA CYS A 134 -34.94 -10.98 -12.82
C CYS A 134 -36.03 -12.05 -12.66
N PRO A 135 -37.27 -11.78 -13.12
CA PRO A 135 -38.34 -12.79 -13.10
C PRO A 135 -37.95 -14.06 -13.82
N GLY A 136 -38.28 -15.21 -13.23
CA GLY A 136 -37.99 -16.55 -13.77
C GLY A 136 -36.60 -17.09 -13.45
N ARG A 137 -35.67 -16.28 -12.93
CA ARG A 137 -34.38 -16.77 -12.40
C ARG A 137 -34.57 -17.43 -11.04
N ARG A 138 -33.60 -18.21 -10.61
CA ARG A 138 -33.54 -18.71 -9.24
C ARG A 138 -33.47 -17.56 -8.27
N LEU A 139 -34.12 -17.67 -7.14
CA LEU A 139 -34.01 -16.68 -6.09
C LEU A 139 -32.71 -16.93 -5.32
N ASP A 140 -31.79 -15.99 -5.38
CA ASP A 140 -30.61 -15.89 -4.54
C ASP A 140 -30.76 -14.67 -3.63
N ALA A 141 -30.70 -14.89 -2.32
CA ALA A 141 -30.86 -13.81 -1.35
C ALA A 141 -29.67 -12.85 -1.40
N THR A 142 -28.47 -13.36 -1.66
CA THR A 142 -27.25 -12.55 -1.75
C THR A 142 -27.31 -11.61 -2.96
N GLU A 143 -27.71 -12.15 -4.14
CA GLU A 143 -27.92 -11.31 -5.34
C GLU A 143 -29.00 -10.24 -5.10
N LEU A 144 -30.07 -10.57 -4.37
CA LEU A 144 -31.12 -9.61 -4.04
C LEU A 144 -30.63 -8.50 -3.09
N GLU A 145 -29.86 -8.86 -2.07
CA GLU A 145 -29.23 -7.88 -1.15
C GLU A 145 -28.27 -6.97 -1.90
N GLU A 146 -27.42 -7.53 -2.76
CA GLU A 146 -26.50 -6.75 -3.60
C GLU A 146 -27.26 -5.79 -4.53
N ASP A 147 -28.34 -6.23 -5.17
CA ASP A 147 -29.19 -5.40 -6.02
C ASP A 147 -29.79 -4.21 -5.24
N LEU A 148 -30.29 -4.47 -4.01
CA LEU A 148 -30.87 -3.43 -3.15
C LEU A 148 -29.80 -2.46 -2.65
N ASP A 149 -28.63 -2.95 -2.26
CA ASP A 149 -27.50 -2.14 -1.80
C ASP A 149 -26.99 -1.25 -2.94
N ASP A 150 -26.85 -1.79 -4.16
CA ASP A 150 -26.46 -1.01 -5.34
C ASP A 150 -27.48 0.08 -5.66
N ALA A 151 -28.78 -0.21 -5.48
CA ALA A 151 -29.83 0.76 -5.65
C ALA A 151 -29.77 1.88 -4.59
N LEU A 152 -29.50 1.55 -3.33
CA LEU A 152 -29.28 2.53 -2.26
C LEU A 152 -28.04 3.38 -2.52
N LEU A 153 -26.93 2.80 -2.94
CA LEU A 153 -25.72 3.53 -3.34
C LEU A 153 -26.00 4.50 -4.50
N GLN A 154 -26.86 4.11 -5.43
CA GLN A 154 -27.24 5.01 -6.51
C GLN A 154 -28.06 6.19 -5.99
N MET A 155 -29.00 5.97 -5.08
CA MET A 155 -29.78 7.03 -4.45
C MET A 155 -28.91 7.96 -3.62
N ASP A 156 -27.91 7.43 -2.89
CA ASP A 156 -26.90 8.21 -2.19
C ASP A 156 -26.13 9.13 -3.13
N ARG A 157 -25.70 8.61 -4.29
CA ARG A 157 -25.02 9.42 -5.33
C ARG A 157 -25.91 10.53 -5.88
N GLU A 158 -27.22 10.33 -5.90
CA GLU A 158 -28.22 11.32 -6.31
C GLU A 158 -28.57 12.33 -5.19
N GLY A 159 -27.97 12.17 -4.00
CA GLY A 159 -28.11 13.08 -2.86
C GLY A 159 -29.17 12.68 -1.85
N HIS A 160 -29.55 11.41 -1.82
CA HIS A 160 -30.55 10.84 -0.93
C HIS A 160 -29.93 9.84 0.08
N PRO A 161 -29.15 10.29 1.09
CA PRO A 161 -28.42 9.40 2.01
C PRO A 161 -29.31 8.66 3.00
N PHE A 162 -30.58 9.03 3.09
CA PHE A 162 -31.58 8.38 3.95
C PHE A 162 -32.58 7.55 3.16
N ALA A 163 -32.23 7.22 1.92
CA ALA A 163 -33.07 6.33 1.12
C ALA A 163 -33.14 4.95 1.79
N ARG A 164 -34.31 4.33 1.72
CA ARG A 164 -34.52 2.99 2.24
C ARG A 164 -35.55 2.24 1.38
N PHE A 165 -35.39 0.93 1.36
CA PHE A 165 -36.38 0.03 0.81
C PHE A 165 -37.11 -0.69 1.95
N GLU A 166 -38.43 -0.67 1.90
CA GLU A 166 -39.30 -1.38 2.86
C GLU A 166 -40.03 -2.48 2.12
N LEU A 167 -39.86 -3.73 2.53
CA LEU A 167 -40.61 -4.85 2.00
C LEU A 167 -42.05 -4.74 2.46
N GLN A 168 -42.98 -4.55 1.55
CA GLN A 168 -44.41 -4.41 1.82
C GLN A 168 -45.15 -5.73 1.69
N GLU A 169 -44.81 -6.51 0.69
CA GLU A 169 -45.51 -7.75 0.37
C GLU A 169 -44.53 -8.79 -0.14
N LEU A 170 -44.70 -10.00 0.38
CA LEU A 170 -44.04 -11.20 -0.08
C LEU A 170 -45.11 -12.20 -0.43
N ARG A 171 -45.28 -12.49 -1.71
CA ARG A 171 -46.30 -13.38 -2.20
C ARG A 171 -45.70 -14.56 -2.93
N LEU A 172 -46.16 -15.75 -2.57
CA LEU A 172 -45.78 -16.99 -3.18
C LEU A 172 -46.84 -17.46 -4.15
N ASP A 173 -46.51 -17.60 -5.41
CA ASP A 173 -47.39 -18.13 -6.45
C ASP A 173 -46.81 -19.46 -6.97
N SER A 174 -47.67 -20.47 -7.12
CA SER A 174 -47.25 -21.73 -7.75
C SER A 174 -47.06 -21.51 -9.26
N LEU A 175 -45.89 -21.79 -9.77
CA LEU A 175 -45.60 -21.68 -11.22
C LEU A 175 -45.95 -23.00 -11.94
N ASP A 176 -45.58 -24.12 -11.32
CA ASP A 176 -45.89 -25.48 -11.83
C ASP A 176 -45.80 -26.50 -10.67
N SER A 177 -45.74 -27.81 -11.00
CA SER A 177 -45.66 -28.87 -10.01
C SER A 177 -44.40 -28.92 -9.16
N VAL A 178 -43.31 -28.30 -9.64
CA VAL A 178 -41.96 -28.36 -9.02
C VAL A 178 -41.35 -27.00 -8.70
N ARG A 179 -41.96 -25.91 -9.18
CA ARG A 179 -41.46 -24.56 -9.03
C ARG A 179 -42.51 -23.59 -8.42
N ASP A 180 -42.05 -22.77 -7.53
CA ASP A 180 -42.81 -21.65 -6.96
C ASP A 180 -42.15 -20.33 -7.36
N GLY A 181 -42.95 -19.30 -7.57
CA GLY A 181 -42.50 -17.94 -7.87
C GLY A 181 -42.71 -17.00 -6.70
N LEU A 182 -41.64 -16.37 -6.22
CA LEU A 182 -41.71 -15.38 -5.18
C LEU A 182 -41.86 -13.99 -5.80
N LYS A 183 -42.98 -13.34 -5.56
CA LYS A 183 -43.21 -11.93 -5.88
C LYS A 183 -42.85 -11.07 -4.68
N LEU A 184 -42.03 -10.06 -4.94
CA LEU A 184 -41.57 -9.11 -3.92
C LEU A 184 -42.09 -7.73 -4.28
N ARG A 185 -42.68 -7.03 -3.33
CA ARG A 185 -43.06 -5.63 -3.49
C ARG A 185 -42.34 -4.82 -2.42
N TYR A 186 -41.48 -3.91 -2.90
CA TYR A 186 -40.78 -2.94 -2.08
C TYR A 186 -41.35 -1.56 -2.29
N THR A 187 -41.40 -0.77 -1.21
CA THR A 187 -41.59 0.68 -1.30
C THR A 187 -40.26 1.37 -1.04
N ALA A 188 -39.85 2.18 -1.99
CA ALA A 188 -38.68 3.03 -1.86
C ALA A 188 -39.08 4.38 -1.27
N ALA A 189 -38.49 4.73 -0.15
CA ALA A 189 -38.58 6.06 0.43
C ALA A 189 -37.22 6.75 0.20
N THR A 190 -37.20 7.77 -0.68
CA THR A 190 -35.96 8.48 -1.01
C THR A 190 -35.43 9.32 0.13
N GLY A 191 -36.30 9.75 1.04
CA GLY A 191 -35.92 10.74 2.04
C GLY A 191 -35.62 12.11 1.44
N PRO A 192 -35.26 13.10 2.26
CA PRO A 192 -34.88 14.44 1.78
C PRO A 192 -33.51 14.41 1.07
N ARG A 193 -33.32 15.33 0.13
CA ARG A 193 -31.98 15.66 -0.39
C ARG A 193 -31.27 16.48 0.66
N LEU A 194 -30.14 15.97 1.14
CA LEU A 194 -29.43 16.59 2.26
C LEU A 194 -28.50 17.71 1.80
N ILE A 195 -28.61 18.87 2.48
CA ILE A 195 -27.66 19.99 2.38
C ILE A 195 -26.77 19.99 3.61
N LEU A 196 -25.48 19.91 3.41
CA LEU A 196 -24.49 19.93 4.48
C LEU A 196 -24.26 21.37 4.96
N ARG A 197 -24.91 21.76 6.08
CA ARG A 197 -24.76 23.08 6.67
C ARG A 197 -23.59 23.18 7.64
N GLU A 198 -23.28 22.10 8.30
CA GLU A 198 -22.29 22.10 9.37
C GLU A 198 -21.31 20.93 9.24
N ILE A 199 -20.06 21.19 9.57
CA ILE A 199 -19.03 20.16 9.69
C ILE A 199 -18.43 20.29 11.09
N GLN A 200 -18.72 19.29 11.92
CA GLN A 200 -18.20 19.22 13.28
C GLN A 200 -16.93 18.39 13.29
N LEU A 201 -15.91 18.90 13.98
CA LEU A 201 -14.62 18.24 14.14
C LEU A 201 -14.42 17.85 15.61
N ALA A 202 -13.89 16.66 15.84
CA ALA A 202 -13.55 16.18 17.17
C ALA A 202 -12.18 15.47 17.14
N GLY A 203 -11.39 15.68 18.20
CA GLY A 203 -10.09 15.03 18.38
C GLY A 203 -8.90 15.78 17.77
N ASN A 204 -9.10 16.89 17.08
CA ASN A 204 -8.04 17.75 16.57
C ASN A 204 -7.60 18.76 17.64
N THR A 205 -6.55 18.45 18.36
CA THR A 205 -5.98 19.29 19.43
C THR A 205 -4.82 20.15 18.95
N LEU A 206 -3.99 19.60 18.07
CA LEU A 206 -2.82 20.24 17.47
C LEU A 206 -3.14 20.82 16.09
N THR A 207 -3.83 20.06 15.26
CA THR A 207 -4.17 20.44 13.88
C THR A 207 -5.30 21.46 13.88
N ARG A 208 -5.07 22.60 13.24
CA ARG A 208 -6.09 23.64 13.13
C ARG A 208 -7.28 23.16 12.29
N PRO A 209 -8.52 23.49 12.68
CA PRO A 209 -9.72 23.11 11.93
C PRO A 209 -9.63 23.41 10.43
N GLY A 210 -9.09 24.56 10.06
CA GLY A 210 -8.94 24.98 8.67
C GLY A 210 -8.07 24.04 7.82
N VAL A 211 -7.15 23.30 8.41
CA VAL A 211 -6.34 22.29 7.72
C VAL A 211 -7.22 21.11 7.33
N ILE A 212 -8.04 20.62 8.23
CA ILE A 212 -8.96 19.51 7.98
C ILE A 212 -10.02 19.94 6.97
N LEU A 213 -10.66 21.08 7.20
CA LEU A 213 -11.76 21.58 6.36
C LEU A 213 -11.36 21.80 4.90
N ARG A 214 -10.15 22.30 4.64
CA ARG A 214 -9.68 22.49 3.26
C ARG A 214 -9.40 21.15 2.55
N GLU A 215 -8.94 20.13 3.28
CA GLU A 215 -8.61 18.82 2.72
C GLU A 215 -9.86 18.00 2.39
N ILE A 216 -10.92 18.09 3.17
CA ILE A 216 -12.16 17.37 2.88
C ILE A 216 -12.87 17.88 1.61
N ARG A 217 -12.60 19.12 1.20
CA ARG A 217 -13.14 19.76 -0.03
C ARG A 217 -14.66 19.76 -0.09
N ILE A 218 -15.32 19.83 1.05
CA ILE A 218 -16.76 20.01 1.19
C ILE A 218 -17.01 21.38 1.82
N LYS A 219 -17.90 22.17 1.20
CA LYS A 219 -18.25 23.50 1.70
C LYS A 219 -19.59 23.49 2.41
N PRO A 220 -19.77 24.24 3.51
CA PRO A 220 -21.09 24.45 4.10
C PRO A 220 -22.09 25.00 3.06
N GLY A 221 -23.28 24.42 3.02
CA GLY A 221 -24.31 24.72 2.01
C GLY A 221 -24.22 23.87 0.74
N GLU A 222 -23.26 22.98 0.63
CA GLU A 222 -23.15 22.04 -0.48
C GLU A 222 -24.10 20.87 -0.29
N ARG A 223 -24.62 20.33 -1.39
CA ARG A 223 -25.41 19.09 -1.37
C ARG A 223 -24.53 17.91 -0.94
N TYR A 224 -25.11 17.03 -0.15
CA TYR A 224 -24.49 15.77 0.21
C TYR A 224 -24.06 14.98 -1.03
N SER A 225 -22.91 14.37 -0.94
CA SER A 225 -22.37 13.48 -1.97
C SER A 225 -21.58 12.37 -1.29
N GLN A 226 -22.10 11.16 -1.34
CA GLN A 226 -21.46 9.97 -0.77
C GLN A 226 -20.04 9.80 -1.31
N GLN A 227 -19.84 9.99 -2.61
CA GLN A 227 -18.51 9.89 -3.22
C GLN A 227 -17.49 10.87 -2.63
N LYS A 228 -17.91 12.07 -2.21
CA LYS A 228 -17.03 13.03 -1.53
C LYS A 228 -16.73 12.60 -0.10
N VAL A 229 -17.73 12.08 0.61
CA VAL A 229 -17.62 11.63 2.01
C VAL A 229 -16.66 10.43 2.11
N GLU A 230 -16.80 9.43 1.24
CA GLU A 230 -15.92 8.27 1.18
C GLU A 230 -14.43 8.62 0.99
N ARG A 231 -14.15 9.72 0.30
CA ARG A 231 -12.77 10.18 0.07
C ARG A 231 -12.15 10.89 1.27
N ILE A 232 -12.94 11.30 2.27
CA ILE A 232 -12.46 12.10 3.42
C ILE A 232 -11.39 11.35 4.18
N VAL A 233 -11.68 10.12 4.58
CA VAL A 233 -10.74 9.29 5.38
C VAL A 233 -9.40 9.15 4.66
N GLY A 234 -9.44 8.77 3.39
CA GLY A 234 -8.23 8.61 2.58
C GLY A 234 -7.43 9.90 2.40
N ARG A 235 -8.09 11.05 2.22
CA ARG A 235 -7.43 12.35 2.11
C ARG A 235 -6.75 12.77 3.42
N LEU A 236 -7.45 12.65 4.53
CA LEU A 236 -6.91 13.02 5.83
C LEU A 236 -5.77 12.09 6.27
N MET A 237 -5.89 10.78 6.03
CA MET A 237 -4.83 9.83 6.35
C MET A 237 -3.55 10.07 5.53
N ARG A 238 -3.66 10.52 4.28
CA ARG A 238 -2.49 10.87 3.44
C ARG A 238 -1.70 12.08 3.93
N LEU A 239 -2.29 12.95 4.74
CA LEU A 239 -1.55 14.06 5.36
C LEU A 239 -0.43 13.58 6.30
N GLY A 240 -0.56 12.35 6.84
CA GLY A 240 0.39 11.80 7.80
C GLY A 240 0.33 12.44 9.20
N TYR A 241 -0.73 13.22 9.50
CA TYR A 241 -0.92 13.90 10.80
C TYR A 241 -1.80 13.11 11.75
N PHE A 242 -2.53 12.12 11.21
CA PHE A 242 -3.53 11.37 11.95
C PHE A 242 -3.11 9.90 12.06
N LYS A 243 -3.21 9.35 13.26
CA LYS A 243 -3.07 7.93 13.53
C LYS A 243 -4.30 7.17 13.06
N ARG A 244 -5.48 7.80 13.23
CA ARG A 244 -6.77 7.25 12.84
C ARG A 244 -7.72 8.37 12.44
N VAL A 245 -8.49 8.13 11.40
CA VAL A 245 -9.64 8.94 11.00
C VAL A 245 -10.82 7.99 10.97
N GLU A 246 -11.88 8.28 11.72
CA GLU A 246 -13.09 7.49 11.71
C GLU A 246 -13.93 7.82 10.48
N GLU A 247 -14.78 6.88 10.05
CA GLU A 247 -15.77 7.16 9.02
C GLU A 247 -16.64 8.34 9.44
N PRO A 248 -16.89 9.31 8.54
CA PRO A 248 -17.70 10.48 8.84
C PRO A 248 -19.12 10.07 9.21
N VAL A 249 -19.60 10.57 10.32
CA VAL A 249 -20.98 10.32 10.76
C VAL A 249 -21.87 11.45 10.25
N LEU A 250 -22.86 11.07 9.44
CA LEU A 250 -23.88 11.98 8.96
C LEU A 250 -24.92 12.20 10.07
N PHE A 251 -25.24 13.46 10.33
CA PHE A 251 -26.33 13.79 11.25
C PHE A 251 -27.35 14.72 10.58
N TYR A 252 -28.58 14.55 10.99
CA TYR A 252 -29.71 15.30 10.49
C TYR A 252 -30.12 16.37 11.49
N THR A 253 -30.47 17.54 11.00
CA THR A 253 -30.87 18.68 11.85
C THR A 253 -32.36 18.95 11.71
N SER A 254 -32.83 19.35 10.52
CA SER A 254 -34.24 19.58 10.21
C SER A 254 -34.47 19.79 8.72
N GLY A 255 -35.66 19.45 8.22
CA GLY A 255 -36.02 19.66 6.80
C GLY A 255 -35.15 18.85 5.85
N ASP A 256 -34.30 19.50 5.10
CA ASP A 256 -33.30 18.93 4.19
C ASP A 256 -31.87 19.28 4.61
N GLU A 257 -31.69 19.75 5.85
CA GLU A 257 -30.40 20.21 6.37
C GLU A 257 -29.80 19.21 7.35
N GLY A 258 -28.50 19.04 7.29
CA GLY A 258 -27.72 18.21 8.19
C GLY A 258 -26.25 18.57 8.17
N GLY A 259 -25.43 17.70 8.76
CA GLY A 259 -24.00 17.91 8.85
C GLY A 259 -23.21 16.62 8.90
N LEU A 260 -21.91 16.79 8.93
CA LEU A 260 -20.93 15.72 9.08
C LEU A 260 -20.17 15.88 10.39
N LEU A 261 -20.08 14.83 11.17
CA LEU A 261 -19.19 14.73 12.32
C LEU A 261 -17.95 13.91 11.92
N LEU A 262 -16.79 14.56 11.97
CA LEU A 262 -15.49 13.97 11.70
C LEU A 262 -14.74 13.78 13.01
N ARG A 263 -14.38 12.54 13.31
CA ARG A 263 -13.53 12.21 14.46
C ARG A 263 -12.17 11.80 13.99
N VAL A 264 -11.16 12.44 14.54
CA VAL A 264 -9.75 12.18 14.23
C VAL A 264 -8.97 11.87 15.50
N GLU A 265 -8.00 10.97 15.39
CA GLU A 265 -6.97 10.74 16.41
C GLU A 265 -5.66 11.22 15.83
N GLU A 266 -5.08 12.28 16.42
CA GLU A 266 -3.82 12.83 15.93
C GLU A 266 -2.66 11.89 16.21
N GLY A 267 -1.76 11.81 15.24
CA GLY A 267 -0.52 11.04 15.30
C GLY A 267 0.69 11.94 15.43
N GLN A 268 1.83 11.32 15.54
CA GLN A 268 3.10 12.02 15.51
C GLN A 268 3.44 12.40 14.08
N SER A 269 3.57 13.69 13.81
CA SER A 269 3.89 14.24 12.49
C SER A 269 5.31 14.80 12.39
N SER A 270 6.04 14.77 13.48
CA SER A 270 7.41 15.28 13.56
C SER A 270 8.37 14.14 13.90
N ARG A 271 9.57 14.20 13.34
CA ARG A 271 10.64 13.20 13.55
C ARG A 271 11.92 13.93 13.88
N PHE A 272 12.66 13.35 14.78
CA PHE A 272 14.03 13.72 15.06
C PHE A 272 14.86 12.43 15.08
N ASP A 273 15.93 12.42 14.32
CA ASP A 273 16.93 11.36 14.36
C ASP A 273 18.31 11.99 14.48
N GLY A 274 19.16 11.43 15.30
CA GLY A 274 20.48 12.00 15.50
C GLY A 274 21.47 11.01 16.09
N VAL A 275 22.64 11.01 15.50
CA VAL A 275 23.80 10.27 15.98
C VAL A 275 25.00 11.18 16.01
N VAL A 276 25.74 11.22 17.10
CA VAL A 276 26.98 11.97 17.23
C VAL A 276 28.10 11.00 17.58
N GLY A 277 29.14 11.01 16.79
CA GLY A 277 30.37 10.27 17.01
C GLY A 277 31.55 11.22 17.24
N TYR A 278 32.54 10.80 17.95
CA TYR A 278 33.80 11.51 18.11
C TYR A 278 34.96 10.64 17.66
N SER A 279 35.72 11.13 16.70
CA SER A 279 36.97 10.51 16.27
C SER A 279 38.11 11.19 17.03
N PRO A 280 38.86 10.48 17.90
CA PRO A 280 39.95 11.06 18.67
C PRO A 280 41.10 11.54 17.78
N ALA A 281 41.94 12.39 18.33
CA ALA A 281 43.15 12.84 17.68
C ALA A 281 44.09 11.66 17.38
N SER A 282 44.72 11.64 16.20
CA SER A 282 45.69 10.62 15.79
C SER A 282 46.86 11.29 15.11
N GLY A 283 48.06 11.11 15.65
CA GLY A 283 49.27 11.82 15.19
C GLY A 283 49.11 13.33 15.35
N ASP A 284 49.46 14.10 14.29
CA ASP A 284 49.32 15.55 14.25
C ASP A 284 47.87 16.04 14.01
N GLU A 285 46.95 15.12 13.78
CA GLU A 285 45.57 15.46 13.48
C GLU A 285 44.71 15.62 14.73
N LYS A 286 44.04 16.78 14.88
CA LYS A 286 43.10 17.05 15.96
C LYS A 286 41.87 16.15 15.83
N GLY A 287 41.31 15.70 16.96
CA GLY A 287 40.04 14.98 16.96
C GLY A 287 38.90 15.82 16.35
N TYR A 288 37.88 15.14 15.83
CA TYR A 288 36.73 15.78 15.21
C TYR A 288 35.44 15.01 15.52
N PHE A 289 34.32 15.74 15.43
CA PHE A 289 32.99 15.16 15.55
C PHE A 289 32.48 14.72 14.18
N THR A 290 31.86 13.54 14.14
CA THR A 290 31.01 13.05 13.04
C THR A 290 29.59 12.98 13.55
N GLY A 291 28.64 12.91 12.67
CA GLY A 291 27.25 12.72 13.09
C GLY A 291 26.25 12.91 11.97
N LEU A 292 25.03 12.61 12.33
CA LEU A 292 23.86 12.80 11.51
C LEU A 292 22.78 13.42 12.39
N VAL A 293 22.09 14.42 11.87
CA VAL A 293 20.90 15.00 12.49
C VAL A 293 19.86 15.18 11.40
N ASP A 294 18.75 14.47 11.55
CA ASP A 294 17.55 14.60 10.72
C ASP A 294 16.40 15.14 11.55
N ILE A 295 15.86 16.27 11.12
CA ILE A 295 14.69 16.90 11.72
C ILE A 295 13.63 16.99 10.63
N SER A 296 12.46 16.46 10.89
CA SER A 296 11.30 16.59 10.03
C SER A 296 10.11 17.04 10.86
N LEU A 297 9.70 18.27 10.69
CA LEU A 297 8.57 18.87 11.37
C LEU A 297 7.39 18.90 10.40
N GLY A 298 6.50 17.95 10.54
CA GLY A 298 5.22 17.94 9.84
C GLY A 298 4.18 18.73 10.62
N ASN A 299 3.18 19.26 9.92
CA ASN A 299 2.09 20.01 10.54
C ASN A 299 2.54 21.13 11.51
N LEU A 300 3.55 21.88 11.12
CA LEU A 300 4.19 22.90 11.95
C LEU A 300 3.14 23.88 12.51
N LEU A 301 3.06 23.99 13.83
CA LEU A 301 2.07 24.80 14.57
C LEU A 301 0.61 24.49 14.18
N GLY A 302 0.33 23.27 13.75
CA GLY A 302 -1.00 22.82 13.36
C GLY A 302 -1.51 23.41 12.03
N THR A 303 -0.63 23.97 11.19
CA THR A 303 -1.00 24.69 9.95
C THR A 303 -0.91 23.83 8.70
N GLY A 304 -0.40 22.60 8.81
CA GLY A 304 -0.10 21.72 7.69
C GLY A 304 1.24 22.04 6.99
N ARG A 305 1.99 23.04 7.45
CA ARG A 305 3.32 23.37 6.96
C ARG A 305 4.32 22.30 7.33
N ALA A 306 5.31 22.09 6.48
CA ALA A 306 6.39 21.17 6.79
C ALA A 306 7.76 21.84 6.65
N LEU A 307 8.67 21.49 7.55
CA LEU A 307 10.06 21.91 7.53
C LEU A 307 10.92 20.67 7.78
N SER A 308 11.86 20.40 6.90
CA SER A 308 12.87 19.37 7.13
C SER A 308 14.27 19.98 7.08
N ALA A 309 15.13 19.48 7.95
CA ALA A 309 16.53 19.84 8.01
C ALA A 309 17.34 18.57 8.19
N HIS A 310 18.30 18.39 7.32
CA HIS A 310 19.27 17.31 7.37
C HIS A 310 20.67 17.88 7.53
N TRP A 311 21.45 17.30 8.43
CA TRP A 311 22.85 17.55 8.57
C TRP A 311 23.58 16.24 8.76
N GLN A 312 24.60 15.98 7.94
CA GLN A 312 25.46 14.83 8.09
C GLN A 312 26.92 15.23 7.93
N LYS A 313 27.74 14.78 8.86
CA LYS A 313 29.20 14.90 8.77
C LYS A 313 29.82 13.51 8.86
N LYS A 314 30.24 12.98 7.70
CA LYS A 314 30.75 11.60 7.56
C LYS A 314 32.19 11.48 8.06
N ASP A 315 32.99 12.50 7.81
CA ASP A 315 34.40 12.57 8.19
C ASP A 315 34.80 14.02 8.43
N ARG A 316 36.09 14.30 8.53
CA ARG A 316 36.63 15.63 8.81
C ARG A 316 36.26 16.69 7.78
N ARG A 317 36.12 16.26 6.51
CA ARG A 317 36.03 17.16 5.36
C ARG A 317 34.76 16.98 4.54
N THR A 318 34.02 15.90 4.76
CA THR A 318 32.79 15.59 4.03
C THR A 318 31.58 15.92 4.92
N GLN A 319 30.78 16.85 4.45
CA GLN A 319 29.60 17.34 5.15
C GLN A 319 28.46 17.59 4.17
N ASP A 320 27.27 17.21 4.56
CA ASP A 320 26.01 17.49 3.86
C ASP A 320 25.06 18.27 4.77
N ILE A 321 24.44 19.29 4.21
CA ILE A 321 23.38 20.08 4.88
C ILE A 321 22.25 20.25 3.88
N SER A 322 21.02 19.97 4.26
CA SER A 322 19.87 20.38 3.48
C SER A 322 18.75 20.93 4.35
N LEU A 323 18.01 21.87 3.79
CA LEU A 323 16.84 22.50 4.39
C LEU A 323 15.75 22.54 3.34
N HIS A 324 14.55 22.07 3.68
CA HIS A 324 13.39 22.10 2.79
C HIS A 324 12.16 22.57 3.56
N TYR A 325 11.42 23.52 2.99
CA TYR A 325 10.18 24.06 3.52
C TYR A 325 9.04 23.85 2.54
N ARG A 326 7.84 23.50 3.04
CA ARG A 326 6.62 23.35 2.23
C ARG A 326 5.47 24.13 2.86
N GLU A 327 4.86 25.01 2.06
CA GLU A 327 3.62 25.74 2.34
C GLU A 327 2.48 25.08 1.54
N PRO A 328 1.59 24.33 2.18
CA PRO A 328 0.44 23.73 1.50
C PRO A 328 -0.68 24.76 1.35
N TRP A 329 -1.52 24.58 0.32
CA TRP A 329 -2.71 25.39 0.12
C TRP A 329 -2.45 26.89 0.10
N LEU A 330 -1.59 27.31 -0.80
CA LEU A 330 -1.25 28.73 -0.92
C LEU A 330 -2.51 29.59 -1.21
N ALA A 331 -2.73 30.57 -0.34
CA ALA A 331 -3.89 31.48 -0.43
C ALA A 331 -5.26 30.75 -0.53
N GLY A 332 -5.38 29.55 0.01
CA GLY A 332 -6.63 28.76 -0.02
C GLY A 332 -6.86 27.97 -1.31
N TRP A 333 -5.92 27.98 -2.23
CA TRP A 333 -5.92 27.13 -3.42
C TRP A 333 -5.19 25.80 -3.17
N PRO A 334 -5.59 24.70 -3.78
CA PRO A 334 -4.88 23.42 -3.68
C PRO A 334 -3.56 23.47 -4.47
N LEU A 335 -2.72 24.41 -4.11
CA LEU A 335 -1.41 24.67 -4.68
C LEU A 335 -0.41 24.66 -3.53
N HIS A 336 0.57 23.77 -3.59
CA HIS A 336 1.64 23.66 -2.61
C HIS A 336 2.90 24.31 -3.17
N ILE A 337 3.57 25.12 -2.36
CA ILE A 337 4.84 25.71 -2.73
C ILE A 337 5.90 25.20 -1.77
N GLY A 338 7.04 24.80 -2.31
CA GLY A 338 8.22 24.38 -1.57
C GLY A 338 9.45 25.19 -1.93
N GLY A 339 10.37 25.25 -1.01
CA GLY A 339 11.70 25.80 -1.24
C GLY A 339 12.76 24.95 -0.57
N GLY A 340 13.85 24.67 -1.27
CA GLY A 340 14.94 23.84 -0.81
C GLY A 340 16.30 24.51 -0.96
N PHE A 341 17.16 24.28 0.01
CA PHE A 341 18.57 24.60 -0.04
C PHE A 341 19.36 23.37 0.37
N SER A 342 20.41 23.03 -0.38
CA SER A 342 21.37 22.02 0.06
C SER A 342 22.81 22.45 -0.22
N GLN A 343 23.73 21.96 0.61
CA GLN A 343 25.16 22.13 0.43
C GLN A 343 25.87 20.81 0.76
N LEU A 344 26.58 20.26 -0.21
CA LEU A 344 27.48 19.14 -0.04
C LEU A 344 28.94 19.65 -0.14
N ILE A 345 29.72 19.37 0.89
CA ILE A 345 31.17 19.51 0.87
C ILE A 345 31.72 18.09 0.71
N GLN A 346 32.37 17.84 -0.43
CA GLN A 346 32.92 16.52 -0.76
C GLN A 346 34.43 16.54 -0.59
N ASP A 347 34.89 16.16 0.60
CA ASP A 347 36.32 16.13 0.95
C ASP A 347 37.06 17.42 0.53
N THR A 348 38.23 17.30 -0.08
CA THR A 348 39.01 18.39 -0.67
C THR A 348 38.80 18.49 -2.19
N THR A 349 37.61 18.11 -2.69
CA THR A 349 37.39 18.07 -4.14
C THR A 349 36.44 19.16 -4.63
N TYR A 350 35.28 19.31 -4.01
CA TYR A 350 34.32 20.34 -4.40
C TYR A 350 33.29 20.64 -3.33
N VAL A 351 32.68 21.82 -3.44
CA VAL A 351 31.44 22.18 -2.77
C VAL A 351 30.34 22.29 -3.82
N GLN A 352 29.23 21.60 -3.60
CA GLN A 352 28.02 21.74 -4.41
C GLN A 352 26.96 22.46 -3.57
N ARG A 353 26.27 23.43 -4.17
CA ARG A 353 25.13 24.14 -3.59
C ARG A 353 23.96 24.08 -4.53
N ASP A 354 22.81 23.72 -3.98
CA ASP A 354 21.54 23.67 -4.71
C ASP A 354 20.53 24.58 -4.02
N LEU A 355 19.83 25.38 -4.81
CA LEU A 355 18.68 26.17 -4.39
C LEU A 355 17.52 25.79 -5.31
N SER A 356 16.37 25.42 -4.74
CA SER A 356 15.19 25.04 -5.49
C SER A 356 13.94 25.76 -5.00
N LEU A 357 13.04 26.00 -5.94
CA LEU A 357 11.66 26.41 -5.72
C LEU A 357 10.77 25.38 -6.41
N GLU A 358 9.78 24.89 -5.69
CA GLU A 358 8.91 23.82 -6.12
C GLU A 358 7.44 24.24 -6.04
N VAL A 359 6.66 23.78 -7.00
CA VAL A 359 5.22 23.98 -7.06
C VAL A 359 4.58 22.63 -7.33
N GLU A 360 3.64 22.23 -6.49
CA GLU A 360 2.87 21.00 -6.65
C GLU A 360 1.38 21.31 -6.72
N ILE A 361 0.70 20.76 -7.72
CA ILE A 361 -0.74 20.90 -7.96
C ILE A 361 -1.37 19.51 -7.89
N PRO A 362 -2.10 19.17 -6.82
CA PRO A 362 -2.88 17.94 -6.76
C PRO A 362 -4.09 18.04 -7.68
N LEU A 363 -4.07 17.29 -8.78
CA LEU A 363 -5.18 17.22 -9.74
C LEU A 363 -6.29 16.30 -9.24
N LEU A 364 -5.90 15.15 -8.71
CA LEU A 364 -6.76 14.14 -8.10
C LEU A 364 -6.20 13.78 -6.73
N ASP A 365 -6.91 12.96 -5.99
CA ASP A 365 -6.44 12.52 -4.66
C ASP A 365 -5.14 11.69 -4.72
N GLN A 366 -4.86 11.10 -5.87
CA GLN A 366 -3.71 10.23 -6.11
C GLN A 366 -2.73 10.78 -7.16
N LEU A 367 -3.09 11.88 -7.84
CA LEU A 367 -2.32 12.41 -8.98
C LEU A 367 -1.96 13.86 -8.74
N SER A 368 -0.67 14.17 -8.79
CA SER A 368 -0.17 15.54 -8.76
C SER A 368 0.75 15.85 -9.95
N ILE A 369 0.80 17.12 -10.32
CA ILE A 369 1.80 17.68 -11.23
C ILE A 369 2.75 18.51 -10.40
N GLN A 370 4.04 18.37 -10.67
CA GLN A 370 5.10 19.09 -10.00
C GLN A 370 5.87 19.93 -11.01
N ALA A 371 6.22 21.14 -10.63
CA ALA A 371 7.15 21.98 -11.38
C ALA A 371 8.24 22.48 -10.42
N GLN A 372 9.47 22.50 -10.89
CA GLN A 372 10.62 22.94 -10.10
C GLN A 372 11.48 23.88 -10.94
N ALA A 373 11.99 24.93 -10.31
CA ALA A 373 13.05 25.76 -10.83
C ALA A 373 14.20 25.79 -9.82
N GLY A 374 15.41 25.77 -10.29
CA GLY A 374 16.56 25.70 -9.39
C GLY A 374 17.86 26.22 -9.97
N ARG A 375 18.82 26.35 -9.06
CA ARG A 375 20.18 26.72 -9.37
C ARG A 375 21.14 25.81 -8.63
N THR A 376 22.02 25.16 -9.38
CA THR A 376 23.13 24.35 -8.85
C THR A 376 24.45 25.06 -9.10
N GLU A 377 25.29 25.16 -8.09
CA GLU A 377 26.66 25.66 -8.20
C GLU A 377 27.65 24.60 -7.77
N ILE A 378 28.66 24.34 -8.59
CA ILE A 378 29.79 23.49 -8.28
C ILE A 378 31.02 24.38 -8.12
N LEU A 379 31.67 24.28 -6.97
CA LEU A 379 32.84 25.05 -6.57
C LEU A 379 33.97 24.05 -6.26
N PRO A 380 34.73 23.59 -7.24
CA PRO A 380 35.87 22.71 -7.00
C PRO A 380 37.00 23.48 -6.33
N ASP A 381 37.76 22.79 -5.49
CA ASP A 381 39.06 23.28 -5.05
C ASP A 381 40.19 22.97 -6.07
N SER A 382 41.44 23.17 -5.70
CA SER A 382 42.60 22.90 -6.61
C SER A 382 42.72 21.42 -6.93
N ILE A 383 42.48 20.52 -5.97
CA ILE A 383 42.51 19.06 -6.19
C ILE A 383 41.36 18.65 -7.10
N GLY A 384 40.15 19.10 -6.81
CA GLY A 384 38.99 18.85 -7.65
C GLY A 384 39.18 19.31 -9.09
N SER A 385 39.75 20.51 -9.28
CA SER A 385 40.00 21.06 -10.61
C SER A 385 41.06 20.31 -11.36
N TYR A 386 42.28 20.18 -10.80
CA TYR A 386 43.44 19.71 -11.57
C TYR A 386 43.64 18.19 -11.56
N GLN A 387 43.16 17.48 -10.52
CA GLN A 387 43.24 16.01 -10.49
C GLN A 387 41.98 15.34 -11.05
N PHE A 388 40.83 15.93 -10.81
CA PHE A 388 39.53 15.34 -11.24
C PHE A 388 38.90 16.08 -12.43
N GLY A 389 39.54 17.14 -12.96
CA GLY A 389 39.04 17.89 -14.10
C GLY A 389 37.73 18.63 -13.85
N LEU A 390 37.37 18.89 -12.59
CA LEU A 390 36.12 19.55 -12.24
C LEU A 390 36.20 21.05 -12.53
N LEU A 391 35.15 21.55 -13.20
CA LEU A 391 35.02 22.97 -13.48
C LEU A 391 34.13 23.66 -12.48
N ARG A 392 34.50 24.86 -12.05
CA ARG A 392 33.54 25.74 -11.43
C ARG A 392 32.41 25.98 -12.41
N SER A 393 31.19 25.67 -12.00
CA SER A 393 30.04 25.78 -12.88
C SER A 393 28.78 26.26 -12.14
N ARG A 394 27.88 26.85 -12.91
CA ARG A 394 26.55 27.27 -12.47
C ARG A 394 25.54 26.71 -13.45
N THR A 395 24.53 26.03 -12.96
CA THR A 395 23.44 25.48 -13.75
C THR A 395 22.13 26.09 -13.29
N LEU A 396 21.40 26.71 -14.21
CA LEU A 396 19.98 27.05 -13.99
C LEU A 396 19.14 25.95 -14.61
N ASN A 397 18.20 25.41 -13.86
CA ASN A 397 17.37 24.29 -14.27
C ASN A 397 15.90 24.55 -14.04
N ALA A 398 15.07 23.92 -14.85
CA ALA A 398 13.64 23.85 -14.68
C ALA A 398 13.19 22.40 -14.94
N ALA A 399 12.29 21.91 -14.14
CA ALA A 399 11.76 20.57 -14.25
C ALA A 399 10.24 20.58 -14.20
N ILE A 400 9.65 19.59 -14.84
CA ILE A 400 8.24 19.23 -14.71
C ILE A 400 8.17 17.74 -14.41
N GLY A 401 7.23 17.36 -13.53
CA GLY A 401 7.02 16.00 -13.14
C GLY A 401 5.55 15.67 -12.93
N ILE A 402 5.27 14.39 -12.92
CA ILE A 402 3.97 13.82 -12.61
C ILE A 402 4.21 12.76 -11.54
N GLU A 403 3.36 12.76 -10.53
CA GLU A 403 3.36 11.75 -9.47
C GLU A 403 1.97 11.17 -9.31
N TYR A 404 1.89 9.85 -9.29
CA TYR A 404 0.68 9.08 -9.00
C TYR A 404 0.96 8.11 -7.87
N ASP A 405 0.22 8.20 -6.77
CA ASP A 405 0.35 7.33 -5.60
C ASP A 405 -1.00 6.80 -5.14
N SER A 406 -1.22 5.50 -5.36
CA SER A 406 -2.40 4.77 -4.93
C SER A 406 -2.11 3.73 -3.85
N ARG A 407 -0.93 3.77 -3.23
CA ARG A 407 -0.56 2.84 -2.16
C ARG A 407 -1.49 2.98 -0.98
N ASP A 408 -1.85 1.86 -0.38
CA ASP A 408 -2.70 1.80 0.82
C ASP A 408 -1.96 2.28 2.09
N ASP A 409 -0.64 2.11 2.17
CA ASP A 409 0.22 2.59 3.25
C ASP A 409 1.57 3.03 2.67
N LEU A 410 2.09 4.17 3.12
CA LEU A 410 3.35 4.73 2.61
C LEU A 410 4.60 3.99 3.11
N LEU A 411 4.53 3.39 4.29
CA LEU A 411 5.68 2.73 4.94
C LEU A 411 5.71 1.22 4.69
N ASN A 412 4.55 0.59 4.63
CA ASN A 412 4.43 -0.84 4.45
C ASN A 412 3.29 -1.20 3.49
N PRO A 413 3.38 -0.77 2.22
CA PRO A 413 2.31 -0.98 1.25
C PRO A 413 2.07 -2.46 0.98
N ARG A 414 0.79 -2.81 0.91
CA ARG A 414 0.29 -4.15 0.57
C ARG A 414 -0.24 -4.20 -0.85
N GLN A 415 -0.81 -3.09 -1.31
CA GLN A 415 -1.38 -2.95 -2.64
C GLN A 415 -1.27 -1.52 -3.14
N GLY A 416 -1.31 -1.37 -4.45
CA GLY A 416 -1.29 -0.08 -5.11
C GLY A 416 -0.05 0.12 -5.98
N ILE A 417 -0.01 1.31 -6.58
CA ILE A 417 1.03 1.71 -7.52
C ILE A 417 1.57 3.07 -7.07
N TYR A 418 2.87 3.21 -7.09
CA TYR A 418 3.55 4.49 -7.06
C TYR A 418 4.24 4.71 -8.41
N TYR A 419 3.97 5.82 -9.05
CA TYR A 419 4.60 6.23 -10.29
C TYR A 419 5.02 7.68 -10.18
N ALA A 420 6.30 7.96 -10.40
CA ALA A 420 6.82 9.31 -10.48
C ALA A 420 7.78 9.43 -11.66
N THR A 421 7.61 10.49 -12.42
CA THR A 421 8.54 10.81 -13.49
C THR A 421 8.80 12.31 -13.54
N SER A 422 10.04 12.69 -13.84
CA SER A 422 10.34 14.09 -14.05
C SER A 422 11.31 14.27 -15.23
N TYR A 423 11.13 15.37 -15.94
CA TYR A 423 12.02 15.86 -16.96
C TYR A 423 12.55 17.23 -16.55
N GLN A 424 13.86 17.33 -16.42
CA GLN A 424 14.56 18.56 -16.10
C GLN A 424 15.42 18.99 -17.27
N SER A 425 15.32 20.25 -17.66
CA SER A 425 16.17 20.91 -18.61
C SER A 425 16.99 22.00 -17.91
N GLY A 426 18.25 22.09 -18.22
CA GLY A 426 19.15 23.07 -17.59
C GLY A 426 20.10 23.73 -18.58
N ARG A 427 20.57 24.90 -18.17
CA ARG A 427 21.64 25.62 -18.86
C ARG A 427 22.82 25.76 -17.91
N LYS A 428 23.89 25.02 -18.20
CA LYS A 428 25.14 24.99 -17.43
C LYS A 428 26.11 25.97 -18.04
N GLU A 429 26.73 26.81 -17.20
CA GLU A 429 27.82 27.69 -17.55
C GLU A 429 29.07 27.28 -16.77
N ASN A 430 30.13 26.89 -17.51
CA ASN A 430 31.43 26.52 -16.99
C ASN A 430 32.28 27.81 -16.84
N LEU A 431 32.72 28.11 -15.61
CA LEU A 431 33.35 29.37 -15.23
C LEU A 431 34.86 29.29 -15.07
N GLY A 432 35.43 28.09 -15.20
CA GLY A 432 36.89 27.90 -15.09
C GLY A 432 37.30 26.83 -14.09
N PRO A 433 38.60 26.61 -13.89
CA PRO A 433 39.74 27.41 -14.37
C PRO A 433 39.89 27.39 -15.87
N LEU A 434 40.34 28.52 -16.45
CA LEU A 434 40.46 28.72 -17.89
C LEU A 434 41.30 27.65 -18.63
N PRO A 435 42.43 27.14 -18.06
CA PRO A 435 43.21 26.11 -18.72
C PRO A 435 42.48 24.79 -18.98
N LEU A 436 41.40 24.50 -18.23
CA LEU A 436 40.55 23.31 -18.39
C LEU A 436 39.37 23.53 -19.35
N LEU A 437 39.12 24.77 -19.77
CA LEU A 437 38.14 25.11 -20.79
C LEU A 437 38.78 24.91 -22.18
N THR A 438 38.91 23.66 -22.60
CA THR A 438 39.43 23.29 -23.94
C THR A 438 38.33 23.46 -25.00
N GLY A 439 38.71 23.37 -26.30
CA GLY A 439 37.76 23.47 -27.41
C GLY A 439 36.62 22.44 -27.35
N GLU A 440 36.84 21.31 -26.68
CA GLU A 440 35.83 20.25 -26.48
C GLU A 440 34.87 20.57 -25.33
N VAL A 441 35.32 21.32 -24.31
CA VAL A 441 34.54 21.70 -23.15
C VAL A 441 33.97 23.10 -23.35
N LYS A 442 32.73 23.17 -23.80
CA LYS A 442 32.04 24.43 -24.07
C LYS A 442 31.79 25.22 -22.80
N ARG A 443 31.96 26.55 -22.85
CA ARG A 443 31.62 27.45 -21.74
C ARG A 443 30.12 27.37 -21.34
N LYS A 444 29.23 27.23 -22.32
CA LYS A 444 27.79 27.06 -22.08
C LYS A 444 27.33 25.78 -22.73
N THR A 445 26.62 24.96 -21.97
CA THR A 445 26.04 23.70 -22.43
C THR A 445 24.66 23.48 -21.90
N GLY A 446 23.84 22.78 -22.67
CA GLY A 446 22.52 22.33 -22.21
C GLY A 446 22.64 21.03 -21.44
N THR A 447 21.85 20.88 -20.41
CA THR A 447 21.75 19.64 -19.63
C THR A 447 20.31 19.13 -19.65
N ARG A 448 20.14 17.82 -19.61
CA ARG A 448 18.83 17.16 -19.48
C ARG A 448 18.95 16.06 -18.44
N ARG A 449 17.97 15.99 -17.55
CA ARG A 449 17.87 14.92 -16.55
C ARG A 449 16.47 14.32 -16.61
N ILE A 450 16.41 13.01 -16.65
CA ILE A 450 15.16 12.26 -16.64
C ILE A 450 15.20 11.34 -15.43
N THR A 451 14.10 11.32 -14.70
CA THR A 451 13.92 10.38 -13.59
C THR A 451 12.63 9.61 -13.78
N LEU A 452 12.65 8.34 -13.42
CA LEU A 452 11.50 7.44 -13.43
C LEU A 452 11.53 6.58 -12.18
N ASP A 453 10.43 6.51 -11.48
CA ASP A 453 10.16 5.58 -10.38
C ASP A 453 8.81 4.93 -10.63
N LEU A 454 8.76 3.62 -10.62
CA LEU A 454 7.55 2.82 -10.73
C LEU A 454 7.62 1.70 -9.69
N GLU A 455 6.68 1.70 -8.76
CA GLU A 455 6.56 0.66 -7.76
C GLU A 455 5.16 0.03 -7.85
N PHE A 456 5.11 -1.27 -7.74
CA PHE A 456 3.89 -2.04 -7.80
C PHE A 456 3.82 -3.00 -6.61
N TYR A 457 2.68 -3.02 -5.94
CA TYR A 457 2.42 -3.85 -4.77
C TYR A 457 1.13 -4.62 -4.97
N THR A 458 1.17 -5.93 -4.76
CA THR A 458 -0.02 -6.78 -4.86
C THR A 458 0.01 -7.90 -3.82
N PRO A 459 -1.11 -8.16 -3.13
CA PRO A 459 -1.25 -9.34 -2.30
C PRO A 459 -1.26 -10.59 -3.18
N PHE A 460 -0.48 -11.61 -2.80
CA PHE A 460 -0.40 -12.89 -3.50
C PHE A 460 -1.17 -13.98 -2.75
N PHE A 461 -1.00 -14.03 -1.42
CA PHE A 461 -1.78 -14.84 -0.49
C PHE A 461 -2.08 -14.01 0.77
N GLN A 462 -2.80 -14.62 1.75
CA GLN A 462 -2.96 -14.01 3.06
C GLN A 462 -1.59 -13.69 3.66
N ARG A 463 -1.35 -12.39 4.00
CA ARG A 463 -0.08 -11.88 4.55
C ARG A 463 1.14 -11.96 3.63
N GLN A 464 0.99 -12.33 2.38
CA GLN A 464 2.09 -12.41 1.43
C GLN A 464 1.89 -11.37 0.32
N ILE A 465 2.92 -10.59 0.05
CA ILE A 465 2.87 -9.46 -0.88
C ILE A 465 4.06 -9.58 -1.83
N VAL A 466 3.80 -9.37 -3.11
CA VAL A 466 4.84 -9.17 -4.12
C VAL A 466 5.00 -7.67 -4.31
N ALA A 467 6.23 -7.19 -4.19
CA ALA A 467 6.60 -5.81 -4.44
C ALA A 467 7.66 -5.74 -5.54
N LEU A 468 7.40 -4.92 -6.54
CA LEU A 468 8.29 -4.68 -7.67
C LEU A 468 8.56 -3.18 -7.76
N GLY A 469 9.83 -2.79 -7.84
CA GLY A 469 10.25 -1.41 -8.04
C GLY A 469 11.17 -1.30 -9.25
N LEU A 470 10.80 -0.50 -10.24
CA LEU A 470 11.63 -0.16 -11.39
C LEU A 470 12.00 1.33 -11.34
N HIS A 471 13.27 1.60 -11.37
CA HIS A 471 13.81 2.94 -11.23
C HIS A 471 14.79 3.24 -12.37
N GLY A 472 14.75 4.45 -12.88
CA GLY A 472 15.65 4.90 -13.94
C GLY A 472 16.06 6.35 -13.75
N ARG A 473 17.33 6.62 -14.03
CA ARG A 473 17.92 7.97 -13.99
C ARG A 473 18.82 8.15 -15.19
N GLN A 474 18.67 9.24 -15.90
CA GLN A 474 19.53 9.57 -17.03
C GLN A 474 19.90 11.06 -16.99
N PHE A 475 21.16 11.34 -17.18
CA PHE A 475 21.68 12.68 -17.36
C PHE A 475 22.44 12.79 -18.68
N VAL A 476 22.10 13.79 -19.46
CA VAL A 476 22.73 14.07 -20.75
C VAL A 476 23.18 15.53 -20.74
N SER A 477 24.42 15.76 -21.15
CA SER A 477 24.94 17.11 -21.37
C SER A 477 25.68 17.18 -22.72
N GLY A 478 25.98 18.39 -23.15
CA GLY A 478 26.85 18.60 -24.31
C GLY A 478 28.35 18.51 -23.99
N GLU A 479 28.72 18.01 -22.80
CA GLU A 479 30.09 17.75 -22.37
C GLU A 479 30.51 16.36 -22.86
N PRO A 480 31.78 16.17 -23.33
CA PRO A 480 32.28 14.88 -23.84
C PRO A 480 32.21 13.78 -22.78
N ILE A 481 32.50 14.14 -21.52
CA ILE A 481 32.44 13.26 -20.36
C ILE A 481 31.56 13.96 -19.31
N VAL A 482 30.57 13.26 -18.82
CA VAL A 482 29.72 13.78 -17.73
C VAL A 482 30.55 13.82 -16.44
N PRO A 483 30.73 15.01 -15.84
CA PRO A 483 31.44 15.13 -14.57
C PRO A 483 30.87 14.27 -13.46
N VAL A 484 31.70 13.81 -12.54
CA VAL A 484 31.30 12.98 -11.42
C VAL A 484 30.22 13.64 -10.53
N THR A 485 30.17 14.97 -10.52
CA THR A 485 29.18 15.78 -9.81
C THR A 485 27.76 15.67 -10.40
N ASP A 486 27.67 15.34 -11.69
CA ASP A 486 26.40 15.21 -12.42
C ASP A 486 25.97 13.74 -12.59
N GLN A 487 26.84 12.77 -12.23
CA GLN A 487 26.55 11.34 -12.30
C GLN A 487 25.66 10.89 -11.14
N PHE A 488 24.79 9.93 -11.43
CA PHE A 488 23.98 9.25 -10.42
C PHE A 488 24.81 8.18 -9.72
N ARG A 489 24.43 7.90 -8.49
CA ARG A 489 25.03 6.90 -7.63
C ARG A 489 24.12 5.68 -7.53
N LEU A 490 24.71 4.51 -7.51
CA LEU A 490 24.02 3.23 -7.41
C LEU A 490 24.79 2.32 -6.43
N GLY A 491 24.08 1.56 -5.61
CA GLY A 491 24.61 0.72 -4.54
C GLY A 491 24.07 1.15 -3.18
N GLY A 492 23.92 0.20 -2.28
CA GLY A 492 23.46 0.41 -0.92
C GLY A 492 21.98 0.09 -0.68
N ALA A 493 21.53 0.34 0.53
CA ALA A 493 20.24 -0.09 1.07
C ALA A 493 19.00 0.40 0.28
N ARG A 494 19.11 1.53 -0.41
CA ARG A 494 17.98 2.17 -1.12
C ARG A 494 17.92 1.86 -2.60
N THR A 495 18.98 1.29 -3.18
CA THR A 495 19.08 1.07 -4.63
C THR A 495 19.42 -0.38 -4.97
N LEU A 496 20.64 -0.80 -4.68
CA LEU A 496 21.15 -2.11 -5.02
C LEU A 496 21.80 -2.75 -3.78
N ARG A 497 21.04 -3.53 -3.04
CA ARG A 497 21.50 -4.20 -1.82
C ARG A 497 22.52 -5.30 -2.16
N GLY A 498 23.42 -5.61 -1.23
CA GLY A 498 24.56 -6.49 -1.48
C GLY A 498 25.81 -5.74 -1.95
N PHE A 499 25.70 -4.43 -2.21
CA PHE A 499 26.83 -3.56 -2.56
C PHE A 499 26.95 -2.41 -1.56
N SER A 500 28.14 -1.80 -1.48
CA SER A 500 28.37 -0.65 -0.61
C SER A 500 27.58 0.58 -1.07
N GLU A 501 27.30 1.50 -0.16
CA GLU A 501 26.63 2.76 -0.49
C GLU A 501 27.43 3.54 -1.54
N ASP A 502 26.73 4.02 -2.59
CA ASP A 502 27.31 4.84 -3.66
C ASP A 502 28.46 4.18 -4.43
N GLN A 503 28.54 2.84 -4.44
CA GLN A 503 29.67 2.08 -4.99
C GLN A 503 29.85 2.29 -6.50
N PHE A 504 28.76 2.45 -7.24
CA PHE A 504 28.76 2.63 -8.68
C PHE A 504 28.28 4.02 -9.05
N ARG A 505 28.79 4.55 -10.14
CA ARG A 505 28.39 5.87 -10.66
C ARG A 505 28.23 5.83 -12.16
N GLY A 506 27.20 6.51 -12.67
CA GLY A 506 26.92 6.59 -14.09
C GLY A 506 26.10 7.80 -14.49
N SER A 507 26.21 8.21 -15.74
CA SER A 507 25.32 9.19 -16.35
C SER A 507 23.92 8.61 -16.63
N SER A 508 23.86 7.28 -16.77
CA SER A 508 22.60 6.53 -16.82
C SER A 508 22.67 5.38 -15.83
N VAL A 509 21.66 5.28 -14.98
CA VAL A 509 21.49 4.16 -14.05
C VAL A 509 20.05 3.70 -14.08
N ALA A 510 19.86 2.40 -13.95
CA ALA A 510 18.54 1.80 -13.76
C ALA A 510 18.65 0.65 -12.77
N TRP A 511 17.60 0.44 -11.97
CA TRP A 511 17.57 -0.72 -11.09
C TRP A 511 16.14 -1.23 -10.91
N LEU A 512 16.06 -2.53 -10.70
CA LEU A 512 14.84 -3.28 -10.41
C LEU A 512 14.98 -3.88 -9.02
N ASN A 513 14.02 -3.64 -8.16
CA ASN A 513 13.90 -4.26 -6.86
C ASN A 513 12.71 -5.23 -6.89
N CYS A 514 12.97 -6.50 -6.61
CA CYS A 514 11.92 -7.51 -6.47
C CYS A 514 11.92 -7.99 -5.03
N GLU A 515 10.76 -7.95 -4.36
CA GLU A 515 10.64 -8.43 -2.99
C GLU A 515 9.43 -9.35 -2.86
N TYR A 516 9.64 -10.47 -2.20
CA TYR A 516 8.59 -11.33 -1.69
C TYR A 516 8.47 -11.13 -0.20
N ARG A 517 7.41 -10.45 0.21
CA ARG A 517 7.20 -9.96 1.57
C ARG A 517 6.23 -10.86 2.33
N TYR A 518 6.54 -11.14 3.58
CA TYR A 518 5.60 -11.69 4.55
C TYR A 518 5.24 -10.61 5.57
N TRP A 519 3.96 -10.26 5.61
CA TRP A 519 3.43 -9.20 6.46
C TRP A 519 3.23 -9.70 7.88
N LEU A 520 3.95 -9.13 8.84
CA LEU A 520 3.92 -9.48 10.26
C LEU A 520 2.96 -8.57 11.03
N GLY A 521 2.78 -7.34 10.59
CA GLY A 521 1.94 -6.33 11.22
C GLY A 521 1.92 -5.04 10.43
N ARG A 522 1.20 -4.03 10.90
CA ARG A 522 1.02 -2.77 10.17
C ARG A 522 2.34 -2.15 9.70
N ARG A 523 3.38 -2.19 10.55
CA ARG A 523 4.71 -1.61 10.26
C ARG A 523 5.83 -2.64 10.27
N SER A 524 5.48 -3.94 10.31
CA SER A 524 6.44 -5.02 10.41
C SER A 524 6.31 -6.01 9.25
N ARG A 525 7.44 -6.37 8.64
CA ARG A 525 7.54 -7.37 7.59
C ARG A 525 8.90 -8.04 7.56
N THR A 526 8.96 -9.23 7.02
CA THR A 526 10.18 -9.87 6.55
C THR A 526 10.07 -10.11 5.06
N PHE A 527 11.17 -10.19 4.35
CA PHE A 527 11.15 -10.36 2.90
C PHE A 527 12.44 -10.97 2.38
N LEU A 528 12.30 -11.68 1.27
CA LEU A 528 13.40 -12.03 0.38
C LEU A 528 13.45 -10.99 -0.74
N PHE A 529 14.65 -10.66 -1.20
CA PHE A 529 14.80 -9.71 -2.27
C PHE A 529 15.81 -10.15 -3.33
N ALA A 530 15.62 -9.63 -4.54
CA ALA A 530 16.56 -9.67 -5.62
C ALA A 530 16.57 -8.29 -6.31
N ASP A 531 17.75 -7.68 -6.37
CA ASP A 531 17.97 -6.35 -6.95
C ASP A 531 18.85 -6.49 -8.18
N TYR A 532 18.42 -5.93 -9.31
CA TYR A 532 19.15 -5.95 -10.56
C TYR A 532 19.47 -4.53 -10.99
N GLY A 533 20.76 -4.18 -11.10
CA GLY A 533 21.22 -2.84 -11.39
C GLY A 533 21.97 -2.77 -12.71
N TYR A 534 21.79 -1.64 -13.41
CA TYR A 534 22.53 -1.24 -14.61
C TYR A 534 23.11 0.15 -14.40
N TYR A 535 24.35 0.35 -14.82
CA TYR A 535 24.91 1.68 -14.90
C TYR A 535 25.79 1.85 -16.14
N SER A 536 25.80 3.07 -16.66
CA SER A 536 26.61 3.43 -17.82
C SER A 536 27.26 4.80 -17.61
N ALA A 537 28.54 4.88 -17.95
CA ALA A 537 29.33 6.10 -17.89
C ALA A 537 30.28 6.21 -19.07
N GLN A 538 30.42 7.41 -19.64
CA GLN A 538 31.46 7.71 -20.62
C GLN A 538 32.76 8.01 -19.87
N LYS A 539 33.79 7.25 -20.16
CA LYS A 539 35.17 7.45 -19.66
C LYS A 539 36.10 7.81 -20.80
N VAL A 540 37.31 8.30 -20.49
CA VAL A 540 38.35 8.54 -21.49
C VAL A 540 38.70 7.27 -22.27
N SER A 541 38.66 6.12 -21.61
CA SER A 541 38.92 4.79 -22.19
C SER A 541 37.77 4.22 -23.03
N GLY A 542 36.64 4.90 -23.14
CA GLY A 542 35.44 4.43 -23.84
C GLY A 542 34.22 4.38 -22.95
N LYS A 543 33.11 3.83 -23.47
CA LYS A 543 31.86 3.67 -22.74
C LYS A 543 31.95 2.47 -21.81
N LEU A 544 31.68 2.68 -20.54
CA LEU A 544 31.49 1.64 -19.53
C LEU A 544 30.01 1.33 -19.41
N GLU A 545 29.65 0.06 -19.49
CA GLU A 545 28.30 -0.46 -19.23
C GLU A 545 28.41 -1.72 -18.42
N GLU A 546 27.73 -1.77 -17.28
CA GLU A 546 27.78 -2.93 -16.42
C GLU A 546 26.42 -3.22 -15.77
N PHE A 547 26.19 -4.50 -15.54
CA PHE A 547 25.04 -5.02 -14.81
C PHE A 547 25.50 -5.62 -13.48
N LYS A 548 24.70 -5.46 -12.46
CA LYS A 548 24.97 -5.97 -11.12
C LYS A 548 23.71 -6.65 -10.58
N LEU A 549 23.89 -7.76 -9.88
CA LEU A 549 22.84 -8.51 -9.21
C LEU A 549 23.15 -8.60 -7.73
N GLY A 550 22.22 -8.17 -6.91
CA GLY A 550 22.23 -8.36 -5.46
C GLY A 550 21.01 -9.15 -5.03
N TYR A 551 21.12 -9.97 -3.99
CA TYR A 551 20.00 -10.74 -3.44
C TYR A 551 20.21 -10.97 -1.94
N GLY A 552 19.14 -11.26 -1.23
CA GLY A 552 19.25 -11.45 0.20
C GLY A 552 17.91 -11.49 0.92
N LEU A 553 17.97 -11.21 2.21
CA LEU A 553 16.83 -11.19 3.10
C LEU A 553 16.80 -9.89 3.92
N GLY A 554 15.61 -9.47 4.29
CA GLY A 554 15.43 -8.24 5.05
C GLY A 554 14.30 -8.32 6.06
N PHE A 555 14.42 -7.47 7.08
CA PHE A 555 13.45 -7.33 8.16
C PHE A 555 13.12 -5.85 8.37
N ARG A 556 11.87 -5.57 8.62
CA ARG A 556 11.37 -4.30 9.12
C ARG A 556 10.52 -4.61 10.33
N LEU A 557 10.92 -4.15 11.50
CA LEU A 557 10.24 -4.47 12.76
C LEU A 557 9.89 -3.19 13.49
N GLU A 558 8.62 -3.03 13.82
CA GLU A 558 8.15 -1.97 14.69
C GLU A 558 8.58 -2.26 16.13
N THR A 559 9.29 -1.33 16.73
CA THR A 559 9.79 -1.40 18.10
C THR A 559 9.34 -0.15 18.87
N GLY A 560 9.53 -0.12 20.17
CA GLY A 560 9.28 1.07 20.98
C GLY A 560 10.14 2.29 20.61
N LEU A 561 11.22 2.09 19.85
CA LEU A 561 12.13 3.15 19.37
C LEU A 561 11.86 3.55 17.92
N GLY A 562 10.89 2.93 17.25
CA GLY A 562 10.60 3.15 15.83
C GLY A 562 10.71 1.87 15.00
N ILE A 563 10.74 2.01 13.68
CA ILE A 563 10.87 0.87 12.75
C ILE A 563 12.36 0.58 12.53
N MET A 564 12.80 -0.53 13.05
CA MET A 564 14.15 -1.05 12.81
C MET A 564 14.19 -1.77 11.46
N SER A 565 15.17 -1.44 10.64
CA SER A 565 15.46 -2.11 9.37
C SER A 565 16.79 -2.84 9.43
N LEU A 566 16.79 -4.06 8.92
CA LEU A 566 17.98 -4.89 8.79
C LEU A 566 17.90 -5.64 7.46
N ASP A 567 18.88 -5.43 6.59
CA ASP A 567 18.99 -6.14 5.33
C ASP A 567 20.36 -6.82 5.26
N TYR A 568 20.35 -8.10 4.93
CA TYR A 568 21.55 -8.84 4.59
C TYR A 568 21.55 -9.15 3.10
N GLY A 569 22.50 -8.57 2.37
CA GLY A 569 22.58 -8.65 0.92
C GLY A 569 23.92 -9.19 0.44
N LEU A 570 23.87 -10.04 -0.57
CA LEU A 570 24.99 -10.59 -1.31
C LEU A 570 25.03 -10.00 -2.70
N GLY A 571 26.17 -9.53 -3.14
CA GLY A 571 26.44 -9.25 -4.56
C GLY A 571 26.72 -10.55 -5.31
N HIS A 572 26.46 -10.55 -6.62
CA HIS A 572 26.79 -11.72 -7.44
C HIS A 572 28.29 -12.04 -7.36
N GLY A 573 28.61 -13.26 -6.90
CA GLY A 573 29.98 -13.72 -6.71
C GLY A 573 30.52 -13.57 -5.28
N ASP A 574 29.75 -12.98 -4.36
CA ASP A 574 30.14 -12.93 -2.95
C ASP A 574 29.92 -14.28 -2.27
N ASP A 575 30.83 -14.62 -1.36
CA ASP A 575 30.63 -15.75 -0.43
C ASP A 575 29.54 -15.41 0.60
N LEU A 576 28.90 -16.44 1.16
CA LEU A 576 27.85 -16.28 2.16
C LEU A 576 28.22 -15.41 3.37
N LEU A 577 29.49 -15.34 3.72
CA LEU A 577 30.01 -14.49 4.80
C LEU A 577 30.49 -13.11 4.32
N GLY A 578 30.59 -12.89 3.02
CA GLY A 578 31.01 -11.64 2.40
C GLY A 578 29.89 -10.60 2.20
N GLY A 579 28.67 -10.95 2.59
CA GLY A 579 27.48 -10.11 2.43
C GLY A 579 27.56 -8.76 3.16
N LYS A 580 26.81 -7.81 2.67
CA LYS A 580 26.66 -6.47 3.27
C LYS A 580 25.48 -6.44 4.20
N ILE A 581 25.67 -5.88 5.38
CA ILE A 581 24.60 -5.65 6.35
C ILE A 581 24.25 -4.17 6.30
N HIS A 582 22.97 -3.88 6.01
CA HIS A 582 22.44 -2.54 6.07
C HIS A 582 21.49 -2.43 7.27
N VAL A 583 21.78 -1.51 8.17
CA VAL A 583 20.97 -1.25 9.37
C VAL A 583 20.40 0.15 9.29
N GLY A 584 19.14 0.30 9.64
CA GLY A 584 18.49 1.59 9.73
C GLY A 584 17.45 1.61 10.85
N LEU A 585 17.15 2.80 11.34
CA LEU A 585 16.11 3.04 12.32
C LEU A 585 15.30 4.24 11.85
N ILE A 586 13.99 4.11 11.78
CA ILE A 586 13.06 5.19 11.49
C ILE A 586 12.29 5.49 12.76
N ASN A 587 12.61 6.60 13.41
CA ASN A 587 11.90 7.10 14.58
C ASN A 587 10.82 8.09 14.18
N GLU A 588 9.62 7.94 14.77
CA GLU A 588 8.52 8.91 14.67
C GLU A 588 8.17 9.42 16.07
N PHE A 589 8.07 10.73 16.23
CA PHE A 589 7.71 11.40 17.49
C PHE A 589 6.41 12.20 17.34
#